data_76ca341bbd9d5c75c3ceafbee6d294cc
#
_entry.id   76ca341bbd9d5c75c3ceafbee6d294cc
#
_cell.length_a   1.000
_cell.length_b   1.000
_cell.length_c   1.000
_cell.angle_alpha   90.00
_cell.angle_beta   90.00
_cell.angle_gamma   90.00
#
_symmetry.space_group_name_H-M   'P 1'
#
loop_
_entity.id
_entity.type
_entity.pdbx_description
1 polymer ?
#
loop_
_entity_poly.entity_id
_entity_poly.type
_entity_poly.pdbx_seq_one_letter_code
_entity_poly.pdbx_strand_id
1 'polypeptide(L)'
;MGTDPRNRGMFFLVLTIFAHGCFPLPYAKAMQSIQPTVAVVGIFCCALLFSIPGAWHLRRKFNFRLKNIAIIVAVALLGMLANYSICQAIVGSSATMFNVISRAEIIIAMILGWVYLHEHVGLRIWIAVAVVLSGILLMRGDTLTFNLADWETVLWALCTAGCFAAVQVLSKSIIHEVDPQVLNVLRLSLAVALLLAVPGLAMEMSTLTLGDWGWLGLAAFFGPFLGRVSYTYALRYHTIARAMTAVTFSPVLTLLFEFLIFGRMLSALELIGGTLVMIGILVAFRETGSSH
;
A
#
# COMPACT_ATOMS: atom_id res chain seq x y z
N MET A 1 22.81 -3.46 22.03
CA MET A 1 23.33 -3.77 20.69
C MET A 1 22.63 -2.85 19.68
N GLY A 2 23.31 -1.81 19.19
CA GLY A 2 22.79 -0.86 18.21
C GLY A 2 22.85 -1.52 16.84
N THR A 3 21.71 -2.01 16.34
CA THR A 3 21.62 -2.44 14.94
C THR A 3 21.81 -1.21 14.06
N ASP A 4 22.70 -1.33 13.07
CA ASP A 4 22.98 -0.30 12.06
C ASP A 4 21.67 0.27 11.50
N PRO A 5 21.49 1.60 11.39
CA PRO A 5 20.30 2.22 10.79
C PRO A 5 19.94 1.65 9.41
N ARG A 6 20.94 1.27 8.63
CA ARG A 6 20.78 0.60 7.32
C ARG A 6 20.07 -0.74 7.46
N ASN A 7 20.49 -1.57 8.40
CA ASN A 7 19.88 -2.88 8.63
C ASN A 7 18.44 -2.77 9.13
N ARG A 8 18.13 -1.75 9.94
CA ARG A 8 16.76 -1.45 10.37
C ARG A 8 15.88 -1.05 9.20
N GLY A 9 16.36 -0.18 8.32
CA GLY A 9 15.63 0.24 7.13
C GLY A 9 15.31 -0.95 6.22
N MET A 10 16.31 -1.81 5.95
CA MET A 10 16.11 -3.03 5.15
C MET A 10 15.13 -4.01 5.80
N PHE A 11 15.21 -4.21 7.11
CA PHE A 11 14.26 -5.05 7.84
C PHE A 11 12.81 -4.59 7.64
N PHE A 12 12.54 -3.29 7.80
CA PHE A 12 11.19 -2.76 7.59
C PHE A 12 10.73 -2.84 6.13
N LEU A 13 11.63 -2.70 5.16
CA LEU A 13 11.29 -2.91 3.74
C LEU A 13 10.91 -4.36 3.46
N VAL A 14 11.71 -5.32 3.91
CA VAL A 14 11.43 -6.76 3.73
C VAL A 14 10.09 -7.12 4.37
N LEU A 15 9.86 -6.64 5.60
CA LEU A 15 8.58 -6.85 6.30
C LEU A 15 7.40 -6.25 5.54
N THR A 16 7.59 -5.08 4.96
CA THR A 16 6.57 -4.41 4.13
C THR A 16 6.26 -5.22 2.87
N ILE A 17 7.30 -5.66 2.15
CA ILE A 17 7.15 -6.46 0.93
C ILE A 17 6.38 -7.75 1.23
N PHE A 18 6.77 -8.45 2.29
CA PHE A 18 6.10 -9.67 2.74
C PHE A 18 4.63 -9.41 3.07
N ALA A 19 4.36 -8.40 3.88
CA ALA A 19 3.01 -8.05 4.29
C ALA A 19 2.12 -7.69 3.08
N HIS A 20 2.63 -6.88 2.14
CA HIS A 20 1.89 -6.53 0.93
C HIS A 20 1.74 -7.73 -0.04
N GLY A 21 2.66 -8.69 -0.03
CA GLY A 21 2.53 -9.94 -0.80
C GLY A 21 1.46 -10.87 -0.25
N CYS A 22 1.31 -10.93 1.08
CA CYS A 22 0.28 -11.74 1.75
C CYS A 22 -1.12 -11.09 1.71
N PHE A 23 -1.21 -9.76 1.72
CA PHE A 23 -2.46 -9.01 1.84
C PHE A 23 -3.53 -9.36 0.81
N PRO A 24 -3.22 -9.52 -0.50
CA PRO A 24 -4.25 -9.74 -1.52
C PRO A 24 -5.04 -11.04 -1.34
N LEU A 25 -4.44 -12.08 -0.77
CA LEU A 25 -5.07 -13.40 -0.62
C LEU A 25 -6.29 -13.37 0.32
N PRO A 26 -6.15 -12.98 1.60
CA PRO A 26 -7.30 -12.88 2.50
C PRO A 26 -8.28 -11.78 2.06
N TYR A 27 -7.78 -10.70 1.44
CA TYR A 27 -8.64 -9.65 0.91
C TYR A 27 -9.54 -10.15 -0.22
N ALA A 28 -8.98 -10.85 -1.22
CA ALA A 28 -9.75 -11.45 -2.31
C ALA A 28 -10.78 -12.46 -1.80
N LYS A 29 -10.43 -13.22 -0.74
CA LYS A 29 -11.36 -14.18 -0.14
C LYS A 29 -12.52 -13.48 0.57
N ALA A 30 -12.26 -12.41 1.31
CA ALA A 30 -13.30 -11.60 1.95
C ALA A 30 -14.26 -10.97 0.91
N MET A 31 -13.72 -10.50 -0.23
CA MET A 31 -14.51 -9.88 -1.30
C MET A 31 -15.46 -10.83 -2.04
N GLN A 32 -15.37 -12.15 -1.83
CA GLN A 32 -16.31 -13.12 -2.42
C GLN A 32 -17.68 -13.09 -1.75
N SER A 33 -17.75 -12.68 -0.48
CA SER A 33 -18.98 -12.72 0.33
C SER A 33 -19.41 -11.36 0.87
N ILE A 34 -18.54 -10.36 0.87
CA ILE A 34 -18.75 -9.08 1.55
C ILE A 34 -18.78 -7.95 0.53
N GLN A 35 -19.73 -7.02 0.69
CA GLN A 35 -19.75 -5.81 -0.13
C GLN A 35 -18.48 -4.97 0.09
N PRO A 36 -17.91 -4.36 -0.98
CA PRO A 36 -16.65 -3.63 -0.90
C PRO A 36 -16.59 -2.54 0.18
N THR A 37 -17.66 -1.75 0.33
CA THR A 37 -17.73 -0.68 1.34
C THR A 37 -17.70 -1.23 2.76
N VAL A 38 -18.45 -2.30 3.04
CA VAL A 38 -18.48 -3.00 4.34
C VAL A 38 -17.11 -3.59 4.65
N ALA A 39 -16.47 -4.21 3.65
CA ALA A 39 -15.14 -4.79 3.81
C ALA A 39 -14.08 -3.74 4.18
N VAL A 40 -14.10 -2.56 3.54
CA VAL A 40 -13.18 -1.46 3.88
C VAL A 40 -13.33 -1.05 5.34
N VAL A 41 -14.56 -0.89 5.83
CA VAL A 41 -14.80 -0.52 7.23
C VAL A 41 -14.34 -1.63 8.16
N GLY A 42 -14.70 -2.90 7.88
CA GLY A 42 -14.28 -4.04 8.67
C GLY A 42 -12.76 -4.18 8.77
N ILE A 43 -12.05 -4.02 7.63
CA ILE A 43 -10.59 -4.02 7.60
C ILE A 43 -10.01 -2.86 8.44
N PHE A 44 -10.58 -1.66 8.35
CA PHE A 44 -10.09 -0.53 9.14
C PHE A 44 -10.35 -0.71 10.64
N CYS A 45 -11.50 -1.27 11.04
CA CYS A 45 -11.79 -1.63 12.43
C CYS A 45 -10.77 -2.65 12.97
N CYS A 46 -10.54 -3.75 12.24
CA CYS A 46 -9.57 -4.76 12.65
C CYS A 46 -8.13 -4.18 12.70
N ALA A 47 -7.74 -3.39 11.70
CA ALA A 47 -6.41 -2.77 11.67
C ALA A 47 -6.22 -1.78 12.82
N LEU A 48 -7.27 -1.05 13.20
CA LEU A 48 -7.26 -0.16 14.37
C LEU A 48 -7.01 -0.96 15.63
N LEU A 49 -7.73 -2.07 15.84
CA LEU A 49 -7.55 -2.95 17.00
C LEU A 49 -6.12 -3.47 17.09
N PHE A 50 -5.52 -3.93 15.99
CA PHE A 50 -4.12 -4.38 15.97
C PHE A 50 -3.12 -3.27 16.23
N SER A 51 -3.44 -2.02 15.87
CA SER A 51 -2.53 -0.87 16.00
C SER A 51 -2.52 -0.26 17.40
N ILE A 52 -3.62 -0.36 18.16
CA ILE A 52 -3.77 0.26 19.50
C ILE A 52 -2.67 -0.15 20.48
N PRO A 53 -2.33 -1.44 20.66
CA PRO A 53 -1.34 -1.85 21.67
C PRO A 53 0.03 -1.18 21.47
N GLY A 54 0.51 -1.12 20.21
CA GLY A 54 1.77 -0.49 19.88
C GLY A 54 1.75 1.03 20.07
N ALA A 55 0.68 1.68 19.62
CA ALA A 55 0.54 3.12 19.76
C ALA A 55 0.39 3.57 21.23
N TRP A 56 -0.21 2.74 22.10
CA TRP A 56 -0.39 3.04 23.51
C TRP A 56 0.93 3.29 24.24
N HIS A 57 1.94 2.50 23.94
CA HIS A 57 3.28 2.68 24.53
C HIS A 57 3.99 3.92 23.99
N LEU A 58 3.66 4.37 22.77
CA LEU A 58 4.33 5.48 22.08
C LEU A 58 3.59 6.80 22.16
N ARG A 59 2.37 6.83 22.75
CA ARG A 59 1.51 8.04 22.83
C ARG A 59 2.17 9.27 23.45
N ARG A 60 3.10 9.06 24.39
CA ARG A 60 3.82 10.15 25.09
C ARG A 60 4.79 10.91 24.17
N LYS A 61 5.10 10.40 23.00
CA LYS A 61 6.00 11.01 22.01
C LYS A 61 5.26 11.79 20.91
N PHE A 62 3.93 11.91 21.04
CA PHE A 62 3.14 12.65 20.07
C PHE A 62 3.21 14.15 20.33
N ASN A 63 3.56 14.91 19.26
CA ASN A 63 3.58 16.37 19.31
C ASN A 63 2.29 16.92 18.67
N PHE A 64 1.42 17.52 19.50
CA PHE A 64 0.12 18.09 19.09
C PHE A 64 0.26 19.44 18.36
N ARG A 65 1.19 19.57 17.42
CA ARG A 65 1.23 20.74 16.56
C ARG A 65 0.08 20.73 15.58
N LEU A 66 -0.53 21.89 15.33
CA LEU A 66 -1.65 22.03 14.38
C LEU A 66 -1.30 21.46 12.98
N LYS A 67 -0.06 21.67 12.51
CA LYS A 67 0.47 21.09 11.28
C LYS A 67 0.33 19.56 11.26
N ASN A 68 0.75 18.88 12.33
CA ASN A 68 0.71 17.41 12.41
C ASN A 68 -0.73 16.90 12.39
N ILE A 69 -1.64 17.58 13.12
CA ILE A 69 -3.06 17.24 13.13
C ILE A 69 -3.66 17.40 11.73
N ALA A 70 -3.40 18.53 11.05
CA ALA A 70 -3.88 18.76 9.69
C ALA A 70 -3.40 17.69 8.71
N ILE A 71 -2.12 17.28 8.81
CA ILE A 71 -1.57 16.21 7.97
C ILE A 71 -2.23 14.86 8.28
N ILE A 72 -2.45 14.53 9.55
CA ILE A 72 -3.12 13.28 9.94
C ILE A 72 -4.55 13.24 9.39
N VAL A 73 -5.29 14.34 9.49
CA VAL A 73 -6.63 14.47 8.90
C VAL A 73 -6.58 14.28 7.38
N ALA A 74 -5.65 14.95 6.70
CA ALA A 74 -5.47 14.81 5.25
C ALA A 74 -5.13 13.36 4.86
N VAL A 75 -4.22 12.69 5.60
CA VAL A 75 -3.87 11.28 5.37
C VAL A 75 -5.06 10.35 5.58
N ALA A 76 -5.92 10.62 6.58
CA ALA A 76 -7.13 9.83 6.80
C ALA A 76 -8.13 10.00 5.66
N LEU A 77 -8.44 11.23 5.27
CA LEU A 77 -9.39 11.54 4.19
C LEU A 77 -8.91 11.02 2.84
N LEU A 78 -7.64 11.24 2.49
CA LEU A 78 -7.05 10.70 1.26
C LEU A 78 -7.02 9.16 1.28
N GLY A 79 -6.73 8.55 2.42
CA GLY A 79 -6.78 7.10 2.60
C GLY A 79 -8.19 6.53 2.42
N MET A 80 -9.22 7.20 2.91
CA MET A 80 -10.63 6.85 2.69
C MET A 80 -10.99 6.98 1.21
N LEU A 81 -10.68 8.12 0.59
CA LEU A 81 -10.93 8.36 -0.83
C LEU A 81 -10.22 7.31 -1.71
N ALA A 82 -8.96 6.98 -1.40
CA ALA A 82 -8.23 5.95 -2.11
C ALA A 82 -8.93 4.59 -2.04
N ASN A 83 -9.36 4.16 -0.84
CA ASN A 83 -10.06 2.88 -0.69
C ASN A 83 -11.44 2.88 -1.36
N TYR A 84 -12.18 3.98 -1.30
CA TYR A 84 -13.42 4.13 -2.06
C TYR A 84 -13.18 4.03 -3.56
N SER A 85 -12.15 4.73 -4.06
CA SER A 85 -11.76 4.69 -5.48
C SER A 85 -11.35 3.28 -5.95
N ILE A 86 -10.69 2.48 -5.09
CA ILE A 86 -10.41 1.06 -5.36
C ILE A 86 -11.71 0.30 -5.61
N CYS A 87 -12.69 0.47 -4.72
CA CYS A 87 -13.97 -0.22 -4.85
C CYS A 87 -14.66 0.13 -6.17
N GLN A 88 -14.73 1.42 -6.52
CA GLN A 88 -15.33 1.87 -7.77
C GLN A 88 -14.60 1.34 -9.01
N ALA A 89 -13.26 1.37 -8.99
CA ALA A 89 -12.45 0.86 -10.09
C ALA A 89 -12.62 -0.65 -10.30
N ILE A 90 -12.76 -1.43 -9.24
CA ILE A 90 -12.93 -2.90 -9.35
C ILE A 90 -14.34 -3.26 -9.81
N VAL A 91 -15.36 -2.53 -9.39
CA VAL A 91 -16.75 -2.77 -9.82
C VAL A 91 -16.93 -2.44 -11.31
N GLY A 92 -16.26 -1.40 -11.81
CA GLY A 92 -16.41 -0.94 -13.20
C GLY A 92 -15.64 -1.76 -14.24
N SER A 93 -14.64 -2.58 -13.84
CA SER A 93 -13.74 -3.27 -14.78
C SER A 93 -13.00 -4.45 -14.14
N SER A 94 -12.00 -4.99 -14.85
CA SER A 94 -11.20 -6.08 -14.29
C SER A 94 -10.24 -5.58 -13.19
N ALA A 95 -10.11 -6.36 -12.11
CA ALA A 95 -9.11 -6.11 -11.06
C ALA A 95 -7.68 -6.00 -11.62
N THR A 96 -7.41 -6.65 -12.75
CA THR A 96 -6.13 -6.61 -13.46
C THR A 96 -5.84 -5.24 -14.04
N MET A 97 -6.80 -4.63 -14.74
CA MET A 97 -6.65 -3.29 -15.31
C MET A 97 -6.43 -2.25 -14.22
N PHE A 98 -7.22 -2.32 -13.15
CA PHE A 98 -7.01 -1.50 -11.95
C PHE A 98 -5.58 -1.65 -11.39
N ASN A 99 -5.10 -2.89 -11.20
CA ASN A 99 -3.77 -3.14 -10.64
C ASN A 99 -2.64 -2.57 -11.49
N VAL A 100 -2.76 -2.59 -12.82
CA VAL A 100 -1.75 -2.01 -13.73
C VAL A 100 -1.77 -0.49 -13.62
N ILE A 101 -2.94 0.14 -13.75
CA ILE A 101 -3.08 1.60 -13.76
C ILE A 101 -2.70 2.21 -12.40
N SER A 102 -3.08 1.55 -11.30
CA SER A 102 -2.74 2.01 -9.95
C SER A 102 -1.23 2.06 -9.68
N ARG A 103 -0.38 1.36 -10.48
CA ARG A 103 1.08 1.48 -10.39
C ARG A 103 1.61 2.86 -10.80
N ALA A 104 0.80 3.70 -11.43
CA ALA A 104 1.11 5.12 -11.60
C ALA A 104 1.41 5.82 -10.26
N GLU A 105 0.94 5.27 -9.12
CA GLU A 105 1.28 5.71 -7.76
C GLU A 105 2.79 5.91 -7.59
N ILE A 106 3.62 5.01 -8.15
CA ILE A 106 5.08 5.06 -8.01
C ILE A 106 5.61 6.34 -8.63
N ILE A 107 5.17 6.64 -9.86
CA ILE A 107 5.63 7.82 -10.61
C ILE A 107 5.14 9.09 -9.90
N ILE A 108 3.85 9.12 -9.53
CA ILE A 108 3.26 10.28 -8.84
C ILE A 108 3.96 10.51 -7.49
N ALA A 109 4.21 9.45 -6.70
CA ALA A 109 4.90 9.56 -5.43
C ALA A 109 6.36 10.06 -5.57
N MET A 110 7.07 9.64 -6.64
CA MET A 110 8.41 10.13 -6.94
C MET A 110 8.40 11.62 -7.30
N ILE A 111 7.47 12.06 -8.13
CA ILE A 111 7.32 13.47 -8.51
C ILE A 111 6.96 14.30 -7.27
N LEU A 112 5.99 13.87 -6.48
CA LEU A 112 5.61 14.56 -5.25
C LEU A 112 6.76 14.58 -4.22
N GLY A 113 7.51 13.49 -4.07
CA GLY A 113 8.68 13.41 -3.20
C GLY A 113 9.78 14.38 -3.64
N TRP A 114 10.02 14.50 -4.94
CA TRP A 114 10.96 15.48 -5.51
C TRP A 114 10.49 16.93 -5.25
N VAL A 115 9.22 17.22 -5.53
CA VAL A 115 8.67 18.59 -5.41
C VAL A 115 8.54 19.05 -3.96
N TYR A 116 7.98 18.21 -3.06
CA TYR A 116 7.62 18.61 -1.70
C TYR A 116 8.67 18.25 -0.65
N LEU A 117 9.41 17.16 -0.83
CA LEU A 117 10.43 16.71 0.12
C LEU A 117 11.84 16.98 -0.36
N HIS A 118 11.98 17.55 -1.58
CA HIS A 118 13.27 17.83 -2.23
C HIS A 118 14.16 16.57 -2.33
N GLU A 119 13.55 15.39 -2.48
CA GLU A 119 14.27 14.14 -2.67
C GLU A 119 14.87 14.08 -4.08
N HIS A 120 16.19 13.83 -4.18
CA HIS A 120 16.83 13.65 -5.47
C HIS A 120 16.55 12.26 -6.02
N VAL A 121 15.90 12.21 -7.19
CA VAL A 121 15.61 10.96 -7.92
C VAL A 121 16.57 10.86 -9.09
N GLY A 122 17.66 10.10 -8.91
CA GLY A 122 18.65 9.88 -9.95
C GLY A 122 18.11 9.06 -11.14
N LEU A 123 18.72 9.21 -12.32
CA LEU A 123 18.34 8.50 -13.55
C LEU A 123 18.23 6.97 -13.35
N ARG A 124 19.08 6.40 -12.50
CA ARG A 124 19.03 4.97 -12.15
C ARG A 124 17.68 4.54 -11.58
N ILE A 125 17.07 5.34 -10.70
CA ILE A 125 15.76 5.05 -10.13
C ILE A 125 14.68 5.09 -11.23
N TRP A 126 14.76 6.05 -12.15
CA TRP A 126 13.84 6.10 -13.30
C TRP A 126 13.96 4.86 -14.19
N ILE A 127 15.18 4.40 -14.47
CA ILE A 127 15.42 3.16 -15.22
C ILE A 127 14.85 1.96 -14.44
N ALA A 128 15.13 1.88 -13.14
CA ALA A 128 14.62 0.81 -12.29
C ALA A 128 13.08 0.75 -12.30
N VAL A 129 12.41 1.91 -12.17
CA VAL A 129 10.95 2.01 -12.24
C VAL A 129 10.43 1.59 -13.61
N ALA A 130 11.06 2.02 -14.71
CA ALA A 130 10.66 1.62 -16.05
C ALA A 130 10.76 0.08 -16.24
N VAL A 131 11.84 -0.53 -15.78
CA VAL A 131 12.04 -2.00 -15.84
C VAL A 131 10.99 -2.72 -14.98
N VAL A 132 10.73 -2.24 -13.76
CA VAL A 132 9.70 -2.81 -12.87
C VAL A 132 8.31 -2.72 -13.49
N LEU A 133 7.93 -1.55 -14.01
CA LEU A 133 6.62 -1.37 -14.66
C LEU A 133 6.47 -2.26 -15.89
N SER A 134 7.52 -2.40 -16.71
CA SER A 134 7.54 -3.32 -17.85
C SER A 134 7.35 -4.78 -17.40
N GLY A 135 7.99 -5.18 -16.30
CA GLY A 135 7.80 -6.51 -15.71
C GLY A 135 6.36 -6.76 -15.25
N ILE A 136 5.75 -5.78 -14.56
CA ILE A 136 4.35 -5.86 -14.11
C ILE A 136 3.38 -5.94 -15.31
N LEU A 137 3.62 -5.15 -16.36
CA LEU A 137 2.84 -5.21 -17.59
C LEU A 137 2.92 -6.59 -18.25
N LEU A 138 4.12 -7.17 -18.32
CA LEU A 138 4.30 -8.52 -18.86
C LEU A 138 3.59 -9.59 -18.03
N MET A 139 3.66 -9.51 -16.69
CA MET A 139 2.96 -10.45 -15.79
C MET A 139 1.43 -10.47 -16.01
N ARG A 140 0.88 -9.41 -16.57
CA ARG A 140 -0.57 -9.22 -16.75
C ARG A 140 -0.98 -9.11 -18.22
N GLY A 141 -0.04 -9.26 -19.17
CA GLY A 141 -0.26 -9.03 -20.60
C GLY A 141 -1.40 -9.85 -21.20
N ASP A 142 -1.57 -11.09 -20.76
CA ASP A 142 -2.61 -12.00 -21.26
C ASP A 142 -4.03 -11.60 -20.84
N THR A 143 -4.16 -10.72 -19.83
CA THR A 143 -5.44 -10.33 -19.23
C THR A 143 -5.80 -8.86 -19.48
N LEU A 144 -4.92 -8.12 -20.19
CA LEU A 144 -5.14 -6.71 -20.53
C LEU A 144 -6.02 -6.60 -21.77
N THR A 145 -7.33 -6.50 -21.58
CA THR A 145 -8.25 -6.07 -22.63
C THR A 145 -8.57 -4.59 -22.43
N PHE A 146 -7.94 -3.72 -23.23
CA PHE A 146 -8.26 -2.29 -23.23
C PHE A 146 -9.55 -2.05 -24.03
N ASN A 147 -10.64 -1.75 -23.33
CA ASN A 147 -11.85 -1.26 -23.95
C ASN A 147 -11.96 0.24 -23.68
N LEU A 148 -12.15 1.08 -24.71
CA LEU A 148 -12.28 2.54 -24.55
C LEU A 148 -13.50 2.95 -23.68
N ALA A 149 -14.43 2.02 -23.42
CA ALA A 149 -15.55 2.21 -22.50
C ALA A 149 -15.13 2.26 -21.00
N ASP A 150 -13.90 1.83 -20.65
CA ASP A 150 -13.45 1.70 -19.27
C ASP A 150 -12.76 2.96 -18.70
N TRP A 151 -12.99 4.14 -19.33
CA TRP A 151 -12.35 5.38 -18.90
C TRP A 151 -12.67 5.76 -17.44
N GLU A 152 -13.85 5.40 -16.94
CA GLU A 152 -14.25 5.62 -15.55
C GLU A 152 -13.38 4.83 -14.59
N THR A 153 -13.10 3.56 -14.89
CA THR A 153 -12.14 2.74 -14.15
C THR A 153 -10.74 3.34 -14.15
N VAL A 154 -10.30 3.86 -15.30
CA VAL A 154 -9.00 4.53 -15.42
C VAL A 154 -8.93 5.74 -14.49
N LEU A 155 -9.97 6.58 -14.46
CA LEU A 155 -10.03 7.73 -13.56
C LEU A 155 -10.02 7.33 -12.09
N TRP A 156 -10.79 6.33 -11.68
CA TRP A 156 -10.79 5.84 -10.30
C TRP A 156 -9.44 5.22 -9.91
N ALA A 157 -8.80 4.49 -10.81
CA ALA A 157 -7.47 3.92 -10.57
C ALA A 157 -6.39 5.01 -10.44
N LEU A 158 -6.44 6.06 -11.26
CA LEU A 158 -5.54 7.22 -11.15
C LEU A 158 -5.82 8.04 -9.89
N CYS A 159 -7.09 8.20 -9.50
CA CYS A 159 -7.47 8.83 -8.24
C CYS A 159 -6.86 8.06 -7.05
N THR A 160 -6.98 6.73 -7.04
CA THR A 160 -6.34 5.85 -6.06
C THR A 160 -4.83 6.09 -6.00
N ALA A 161 -4.17 6.06 -7.17
CA ALA A 161 -2.72 6.27 -7.28
C ALA A 161 -2.29 7.63 -6.73
N GLY A 162 -3.00 8.70 -7.10
CA GLY A 162 -2.74 10.06 -6.61
C GLY A 162 -2.94 10.20 -5.10
N CYS A 163 -4.05 9.67 -4.59
CA CYS A 163 -4.34 9.70 -3.15
C CYS A 163 -3.28 8.96 -2.34
N PHE A 164 -2.91 7.74 -2.73
CA PHE A 164 -1.87 7.00 -2.01
C PHE A 164 -0.50 7.65 -2.14
N ALA A 165 -0.13 8.16 -3.30
CA ALA A 165 1.10 8.93 -3.47
C ALA A 165 1.15 10.13 -2.51
N ALA A 166 0.07 10.90 -2.41
CA ALA A 166 -0.04 12.01 -1.47
C ALA A 166 0.05 11.53 0.00
N VAL A 167 -0.62 10.43 0.35
CA VAL A 167 -0.52 9.81 1.69
C VAL A 167 0.92 9.45 2.04
N GLN A 168 1.71 8.93 1.09
CA GLN A 168 3.12 8.59 1.31
C GLN A 168 3.95 9.84 1.63
N VAL A 169 3.81 10.87 0.82
CA VAL A 169 4.56 12.13 0.97
C VAL A 169 4.18 12.85 2.26
N LEU A 170 2.88 12.98 2.55
CA LEU A 170 2.41 13.60 3.78
C LEU A 170 2.84 12.80 5.02
N SER A 171 2.76 11.48 5.00
CA SER A 171 3.24 10.65 6.10
C SER A 171 4.74 10.84 6.33
N LYS A 172 5.53 10.91 5.24
CA LYS A 172 6.97 11.12 5.34
C LYS A 172 7.33 12.51 5.88
N SER A 173 6.56 13.54 5.58
CA SER A 173 6.82 14.91 6.04
C SER A 173 6.76 15.07 7.57
N ILE A 174 6.04 14.20 8.28
CA ILE A 174 5.88 14.25 9.75
C ILE A 174 6.49 13.04 10.48
N ILE A 175 7.18 12.15 9.77
CA ILE A 175 7.63 10.84 10.28
C ILE A 175 8.65 10.94 11.42
N HIS A 176 9.37 12.06 11.52
CA HIS A 176 10.33 12.32 12.58
C HIS A 176 9.66 12.95 13.84
N GLU A 177 8.48 13.55 13.66
CA GLU A 177 7.72 14.19 14.74
C GLU A 177 6.62 13.27 15.31
N VAL A 178 6.09 12.37 14.48
CA VAL A 178 5.01 11.45 14.84
C VAL A 178 5.46 10.01 14.60
N ASP A 179 5.26 9.14 15.59
CA ASP A 179 5.59 7.73 15.42
C ASP A 179 4.61 7.06 14.43
N PRO A 180 5.11 6.19 13.51
CA PRO A 180 4.28 5.50 12.53
C PRO A 180 3.08 4.73 13.10
N GLN A 181 3.21 4.14 14.28
CA GLN A 181 2.09 3.45 14.93
C GLN A 181 1.03 4.42 15.42
N VAL A 182 1.44 5.55 16.02
CA VAL A 182 0.53 6.61 16.45
C VAL A 182 -0.17 7.23 15.24
N LEU A 183 0.56 7.52 14.16
CA LEU A 183 -0.01 8.00 12.90
C LEU A 183 -1.06 7.02 12.37
N ASN A 184 -0.75 5.71 12.39
CA ASN A 184 -1.66 4.68 11.91
C ASN A 184 -2.96 4.62 12.72
N VAL A 185 -2.86 4.66 14.06
CA VAL A 185 -4.04 4.67 14.95
C VAL A 185 -4.89 5.91 14.71
N LEU A 186 -4.30 7.10 14.70
CA LEU A 186 -5.05 8.35 14.56
C LEU A 186 -5.79 8.44 13.22
N ARG A 187 -5.11 8.08 12.10
CA ARG A 187 -5.76 8.08 10.79
C ARG A 187 -6.88 7.03 10.69
N LEU A 188 -6.66 5.83 11.26
CA LEU A 188 -7.67 4.77 11.25
C LEU A 188 -8.86 5.12 12.15
N SER A 189 -8.61 5.68 13.33
CA SER A 189 -9.69 6.13 14.23
C SER A 189 -10.59 7.17 13.57
N LEU A 190 -9.99 8.15 12.89
CA LEU A 190 -10.76 9.16 12.17
C LEU A 190 -11.53 8.53 10.99
N ALA A 191 -10.87 7.67 10.21
CA ALA A 191 -11.51 7.01 9.08
C ALA A 191 -12.69 6.11 9.52
N VAL A 192 -12.50 5.31 10.56
CA VAL A 192 -13.57 4.46 11.14
C VAL A 192 -14.72 5.32 11.66
N ALA A 193 -14.43 6.40 12.41
CA ALA A 193 -15.47 7.29 12.92
C ALA A 193 -16.31 7.91 11.80
N LEU A 194 -15.67 8.38 10.72
CA LEU A 194 -16.36 8.97 9.58
C LEU A 194 -17.17 7.93 8.79
N LEU A 195 -16.62 6.72 8.58
CA LEU A 195 -17.31 5.66 7.86
C LEU A 195 -18.51 5.11 8.64
N LEU A 196 -18.38 4.92 9.95
CA LEU A 196 -19.49 4.49 10.81
C LEU A 196 -20.60 5.54 10.96
N ALA A 197 -20.31 6.80 10.67
CA ALA A 197 -21.32 7.86 10.58
C ALA A 197 -22.19 7.77 9.32
N VAL A 198 -21.83 6.94 8.32
CA VAL A 198 -22.64 6.70 7.13
C VAL A 198 -23.86 5.85 7.52
N PRO A 199 -25.10 6.34 7.24
CA PRO A 199 -26.31 5.61 7.61
C PRO A 199 -26.36 4.21 6.99
N GLY A 200 -26.76 3.23 7.78
CA GLY A 200 -26.92 1.84 7.34
C GLY A 200 -25.63 0.98 7.39
N LEU A 201 -24.46 1.56 7.29
CA LEU A 201 -23.21 0.81 7.19
C LEU A 201 -22.88 0.00 8.46
N ALA A 202 -23.15 0.54 9.64
CA ALA A 202 -23.00 -0.19 10.89
C ALA A 202 -23.98 -1.40 10.99
N MET A 203 -25.18 -1.27 10.42
CA MET A 203 -26.16 -2.35 10.36
C MET A 203 -25.70 -3.45 9.40
N GLU A 204 -25.17 -3.10 8.24
CA GLU A 204 -24.60 -4.06 7.29
C GLU A 204 -23.40 -4.82 7.90
N MET A 205 -22.57 -4.17 8.71
CA MET A 205 -21.49 -4.84 9.44
C MET A 205 -21.98 -5.87 10.46
N SER A 206 -23.16 -5.70 11.03
CA SER A 206 -23.74 -6.65 11.99
C SER A 206 -24.16 -7.97 11.35
N THR A 207 -24.29 -8.03 10.02
CA THR A 207 -24.63 -9.25 9.27
C THR A 207 -23.41 -10.13 8.97
N LEU A 208 -22.19 -9.64 9.22
CA LEU A 208 -20.96 -10.37 8.94
C LEU A 208 -20.82 -11.60 9.85
N THR A 209 -20.46 -12.72 9.24
CA THR A 209 -20.19 -13.97 9.97
C THR A 209 -18.80 -13.94 10.64
N LEU A 210 -18.57 -14.87 11.58
CA LEU A 210 -17.25 -15.01 12.20
C LEU A 210 -16.15 -15.34 11.17
N GLY A 211 -16.50 -16.09 10.12
CA GLY A 211 -15.59 -16.39 9.01
C GLY A 211 -15.20 -15.14 8.21
N ASP A 212 -16.17 -14.24 7.95
CA ASP A 212 -15.92 -12.97 7.27
C ASP A 212 -14.98 -12.09 8.11
N TRP A 213 -15.22 -11.98 9.41
CA TRP A 213 -14.33 -11.27 10.33
C TRP A 213 -12.92 -11.87 10.38
N GLY A 214 -12.79 -13.20 10.24
CA GLY A 214 -11.49 -13.88 10.15
C GLY A 214 -10.69 -13.43 8.91
N TRP A 215 -11.32 -13.42 7.72
CA TRP A 215 -10.68 -12.97 6.50
C TRP A 215 -10.36 -11.48 6.51
N LEU A 216 -11.29 -10.64 7.00
CA LEU A 216 -11.07 -9.21 7.18
C LEU A 216 -9.93 -8.94 8.18
N GLY A 217 -9.85 -9.70 9.28
CA GLY A 217 -8.77 -9.61 10.26
C GLY A 217 -7.41 -9.95 9.67
N LEU A 218 -7.30 -11.04 8.90
CA LEU A 218 -6.05 -11.38 8.19
C LEU A 218 -5.64 -10.31 7.18
N ALA A 219 -6.60 -9.82 6.39
CA ALA A 219 -6.34 -8.73 5.44
C ALA A 219 -5.91 -7.45 6.18
N ALA A 220 -6.57 -7.11 7.29
CA ALA A 220 -6.23 -5.96 8.12
C ALA A 220 -4.84 -6.07 8.74
N PHE A 221 -4.46 -7.27 9.18
CA PHE A 221 -3.16 -7.54 9.78
C PHE A 221 -2.03 -7.31 8.76
N PHE A 222 -2.12 -7.91 7.59
CA PHE A 222 -1.08 -7.79 6.56
C PHE A 222 -1.10 -6.45 5.83
N GLY A 223 -2.27 -5.86 5.55
CA GLY A 223 -2.41 -4.62 4.80
C GLY A 223 -2.21 -3.35 5.66
N PRO A 224 -3.29 -2.78 6.17
CA PRO A 224 -3.26 -1.48 6.83
C PRO A 224 -2.58 -1.46 8.20
N PHE A 225 -2.31 -2.61 8.83
CA PHE A 225 -1.50 -2.68 10.05
C PHE A 225 -0.03 -2.96 9.72
N LEU A 226 0.38 -4.22 9.51
CA LEU A 226 1.79 -4.60 9.37
C LEU A 226 2.44 -3.94 8.15
N GLY A 227 1.78 -4.02 6.99
CA GLY A 227 2.30 -3.45 5.75
C GLY A 227 2.46 -1.93 5.83
N ARG A 228 1.41 -1.23 6.27
CA ARG A 228 1.44 0.24 6.35
C ARG A 228 2.40 0.75 7.43
N VAL A 229 2.40 0.15 8.61
CA VAL A 229 3.26 0.57 9.71
C VAL A 229 4.74 0.32 9.38
N SER A 230 5.09 -0.86 8.89
CA SER A 230 6.47 -1.18 8.49
C SER A 230 6.94 -0.32 7.31
N TYR A 231 6.08 -0.06 6.31
CA TYR A 231 6.38 0.87 5.23
C TYR A 231 6.71 2.28 5.76
N THR A 232 5.87 2.78 6.65
CA THR A 232 6.08 4.10 7.23
C THR A 232 7.38 4.14 8.06
N TYR A 233 7.73 3.08 8.79
CA TYR A 233 9.05 2.99 9.43
C TYR A 233 10.21 2.95 8.41
N ALA A 234 10.05 2.23 7.30
CA ALA A 234 11.07 2.18 6.24
C ALA A 234 11.36 3.56 5.64
N LEU A 235 10.33 4.42 5.52
CA LEU A 235 10.48 5.80 5.03
C LEU A 235 11.38 6.69 5.90
N ARG A 236 11.68 6.29 7.16
CA ARG A 236 12.69 6.99 8.00
C ARG A 236 14.10 6.81 7.49
N TYR A 237 14.36 5.73 6.75
CA TYR A 237 15.69 5.31 6.33
C TYR A 237 15.89 5.36 4.81
N HIS A 238 14.80 5.40 4.06
CA HIS A 238 14.82 5.35 2.60
C HIS A 238 14.04 6.50 1.98
N THR A 239 14.43 6.89 0.75
CA THR A 239 13.60 7.78 -0.09
C THR A 239 12.30 7.09 -0.48
N ILE A 240 11.27 7.88 -0.76
CA ILE A 240 9.98 7.36 -1.26
C ILE A 240 10.21 6.50 -2.49
N ALA A 241 11.02 7.01 -3.43
CA ALA A 241 11.33 6.31 -4.67
C ALA A 241 11.90 4.90 -4.44
N ARG A 242 12.90 4.75 -3.55
CA ARG A 242 13.48 3.44 -3.22
C ARG A 242 12.48 2.53 -2.51
N ALA A 243 11.76 3.05 -1.53
CA ALA A 243 10.79 2.28 -0.77
C ALA A 243 9.65 1.77 -1.68
N MET A 244 9.10 2.63 -2.55
CA MET A 244 8.05 2.26 -3.51
C MET A 244 8.54 1.23 -4.52
N THR A 245 9.74 1.42 -5.08
CA THR A 245 10.33 0.43 -6.01
C THR A 245 10.49 -0.94 -5.34
N ALA A 246 10.92 -0.99 -4.08
CA ALA A 246 11.05 -2.26 -3.35
C ALA A 246 9.69 -2.94 -3.13
N VAL A 247 8.67 -2.19 -2.73
CA VAL A 247 7.32 -2.72 -2.47
C VAL A 247 6.68 -3.29 -3.74
N THR A 248 7.11 -2.86 -4.93
CA THR A 248 6.64 -3.46 -6.18
C THR A 248 7.07 -4.92 -6.40
N PHE A 249 7.90 -5.48 -5.52
CA PHE A 249 8.14 -6.92 -5.47
C PHE A 249 6.94 -7.72 -4.91
N SER A 250 6.03 -7.07 -4.19
CA SER A 250 4.91 -7.75 -3.55
C SER A 250 4.02 -8.57 -4.52
N PRO A 251 3.74 -8.17 -5.79
CA PRO A 251 3.01 -9.02 -6.72
C PRO A 251 3.71 -10.34 -7.05
N VAL A 252 5.05 -10.34 -7.08
CA VAL A 252 5.83 -11.57 -7.30
C VAL A 252 5.65 -12.53 -6.12
N LEU A 253 5.66 -12.00 -4.90
CA LEU A 253 5.36 -12.81 -3.71
C LEU A 253 3.91 -13.30 -3.70
N THR A 254 2.96 -12.48 -4.12
CA THR A 254 1.55 -12.90 -4.23
C THR A 254 1.41 -14.08 -5.18
N LEU A 255 2.04 -14.02 -6.36
CA LEU A 255 2.05 -15.14 -7.32
C LEU A 255 2.71 -16.39 -6.74
N LEU A 256 3.83 -16.22 -6.02
CA LEU A 256 4.49 -17.35 -5.33
C LEU A 256 3.56 -17.99 -4.30
N PHE A 257 2.84 -17.21 -3.52
CA PHE A 257 1.88 -17.73 -2.55
C PHE A 257 0.66 -18.37 -3.23
N GLU A 258 0.16 -17.82 -4.33
CA GLU A 258 -0.89 -18.46 -5.15
C GLU A 258 -0.44 -19.83 -5.66
N PHE A 259 0.80 -19.95 -6.14
CA PHE A 259 1.36 -21.23 -6.54
C PHE A 259 1.47 -22.22 -5.36
N LEU A 260 2.04 -21.78 -4.23
CA LEU A 260 2.28 -22.66 -3.08
C LEU A 260 1.00 -23.09 -2.35
N ILE A 261 0.01 -22.20 -2.25
CA ILE A 261 -1.21 -22.43 -1.46
C ILE A 261 -2.32 -23.04 -2.31
N PHE A 262 -2.49 -22.58 -3.53
CA PHE A 262 -3.58 -22.98 -4.42
C PHE A 262 -3.14 -23.90 -5.58
N GLY A 263 -1.85 -24.20 -5.69
CA GLY A 263 -1.30 -25.04 -6.77
C GLY A 263 -1.43 -24.41 -8.17
N ARG A 264 -1.66 -23.09 -8.26
CA ARG A 264 -1.80 -22.38 -9.52
C ARG A 264 -0.47 -22.37 -10.27
N MET A 265 -0.45 -22.96 -11.47
CA MET A 265 0.74 -22.90 -12.34
C MET A 265 0.98 -21.49 -12.84
N LEU A 266 2.25 -21.05 -12.75
CA LEU A 266 2.68 -19.75 -13.27
C LEU A 266 2.85 -19.83 -14.80
N SER A 267 2.39 -18.82 -15.51
CA SER A 267 2.63 -18.70 -16.95
C SER A 267 4.07 -18.27 -17.24
N ALA A 268 4.54 -18.53 -18.47
CA ALA A 268 5.87 -18.07 -18.88
C ALA A 268 6.00 -16.52 -18.78
N LEU A 269 4.95 -15.78 -19.11
CA LEU A 269 4.94 -14.32 -19.01
C LEU A 269 5.01 -13.84 -17.57
N GLU A 270 4.34 -14.53 -16.63
CA GLU A 270 4.45 -14.23 -15.19
C GLU A 270 5.88 -14.46 -14.67
N LEU A 271 6.55 -15.52 -15.11
CA LEU A 271 7.94 -15.80 -14.73
C LEU A 271 8.91 -14.75 -15.30
N ILE A 272 8.79 -14.41 -16.58
CA ILE A 272 9.63 -13.39 -17.23
C ILE A 272 9.39 -12.02 -16.59
N GLY A 273 8.13 -11.63 -16.43
CA GLY A 273 7.76 -10.37 -15.81
C GLY A 273 8.23 -10.26 -14.35
N GLY A 274 8.09 -11.34 -13.56
CA GLY A 274 8.60 -11.41 -12.20
C GLY A 274 10.13 -11.26 -12.14
N THR A 275 10.86 -11.88 -13.07
CA THR A 275 12.32 -11.73 -13.18
C THR A 275 12.70 -10.29 -13.52
N LEU A 276 12.00 -9.61 -14.43
CA LEU A 276 12.22 -8.19 -14.71
C LEU A 276 11.97 -7.30 -13.49
N VAL A 277 10.92 -7.56 -12.72
CA VAL A 277 10.66 -6.85 -11.45
C VAL A 277 11.84 -7.01 -10.50
N MET A 278 12.38 -8.22 -10.34
CA MET A 278 13.56 -8.47 -9.50
C MET A 278 14.77 -7.70 -9.99
N ILE A 279 15.06 -7.71 -11.29
CA ILE A 279 16.18 -6.96 -11.89
C ILE A 279 16.03 -5.47 -11.62
N GLY A 280 14.85 -4.90 -11.85
CA GLY A 280 14.58 -3.48 -11.59
C GLY A 280 14.82 -3.09 -10.13
N ILE A 281 14.43 -3.93 -9.17
CA ILE A 281 14.69 -3.71 -7.75
C ILE A 281 16.19 -3.77 -7.45
N LEU A 282 16.91 -4.76 -7.98
CA LEU A 282 18.35 -4.86 -7.81
C LEU A 282 19.07 -3.61 -8.36
N VAL A 283 18.61 -3.09 -9.50
CA VAL A 283 19.13 -1.83 -10.08
C VAL A 283 18.88 -0.65 -9.15
N ALA A 284 17.70 -0.55 -8.52
CA ALA A 284 17.35 0.53 -7.59
C ALA A 284 18.21 0.54 -6.33
N PHE A 285 18.58 -0.67 -5.83
CA PHE A 285 19.33 -0.81 -4.57
C PHE A 285 20.83 -1.02 -4.73
N ARG A 286 21.32 -1.23 -5.95
CA ARG A 286 22.76 -1.34 -6.19
C ARG A 286 23.44 -0.01 -5.83
N GLU A 287 24.32 -0.04 -4.84
CA GLU A 287 25.05 1.15 -4.42
C GLU A 287 25.88 1.74 -5.56
N THR A 288 25.76 3.04 -5.76
CA THR A 288 26.83 3.80 -6.34
C THR A 288 27.91 3.90 -5.27
N GLY A 289 28.95 3.12 -5.40
CA GLY A 289 30.20 3.43 -4.72
C GLY A 289 30.54 4.88 -5.03
N SER A 290 30.81 5.67 -3.99
CA SER A 290 31.18 7.09 -4.02
C SER A 290 30.07 8.11 -4.28
N SER A 291 29.64 8.75 -3.22
CA SER A 291 29.78 10.19 -3.07
C SER A 291 29.57 10.53 -1.59
N HIS A 292 30.69 10.67 -0.92
CA HIS A 292 30.79 11.46 0.30
C HIS A 292 30.61 12.93 -0.04
#